data_e9f5472c890b1331a16572a8022429fb
#
_entry.id   e9f5472c890b1331a16572a8022429fb
#
_cell.length_a   1.000
_cell.length_b   1.000
_cell.length_c   1.000
_cell.angle_alpha   90.00
_cell.angle_beta   90.00
_cell.angle_gamma   90.00
#
_symmetry.space_group_name_H-M   'P 1'
#
loop_
_entity.id
_entity.type
_entity.pdbx_description
1 polymer ?
#
loop_
_entity_poly.entity_id
_entity_poly.type
_entity_poly.pdbx_seq_one_letter_code
_entity_poly.pdbx_strand_id
1 'polypeptide(L)'
;RVMDMNDRSLRSIVVGLGGTAHGVPRETGFDITAASEVMAILCLSNDIKDLKKRLGNIFVGFTFDKKPIYAKDLNANGAMTALLKDAIKPNLVQTIEGTPAIIHGGPFANIAQGTNTVVATQTALSLTDYTITEAGFGFDLGAEKFMDIKCRSAELSPKASVLVATIRALRYHGGQSLK
;
A
#
# COMPACT_ATOMS: atom_id res chain seq x y z
N ARG A 1 4.47 -14.01 -0.24
CA ARG A 1 3.28 -14.61 0.37
C ARG A 1 2.73 -13.66 1.41
N VAL A 2 1.51 -13.23 1.22
CA VAL A 2 0.87 -12.19 2.01
C VAL A 2 -0.39 -12.75 2.65
N MET A 3 -0.53 -12.52 3.95
CA MET A 3 -1.75 -12.79 4.70
C MET A 3 -1.99 -11.62 5.66
N ASP A 4 -3.25 -11.33 5.94
CA ASP A 4 -3.62 -10.28 6.89
C ASP A 4 -3.41 -10.80 8.32
N MET A 5 -2.18 -10.66 8.82
CA MET A 5 -1.76 -11.13 10.13
C MET A 5 -0.67 -10.26 10.74
N ASN A 6 -0.64 -10.21 12.06
CA ASN A 6 0.34 -9.46 12.85
C ASN A 6 1.33 -10.36 13.62
N ASP A 7 1.16 -11.68 13.58
CA ASP A 7 2.06 -12.58 14.29
C ASP A 7 3.43 -12.63 13.62
N ARG A 8 4.43 -12.08 14.29
CA ARG A 8 5.82 -12.03 13.79
C ARG A 8 6.47 -13.41 13.68
N SER A 9 6.00 -14.41 14.44
CA SER A 9 6.54 -15.77 14.37
C SER A 9 6.33 -16.40 12.99
N LEU A 10 5.30 -15.96 12.26
CA LEU A 10 4.98 -16.46 10.92
C LEU A 10 5.82 -15.82 9.80
N ARG A 11 6.70 -14.87 10.13
CA ARG A 11 7.64 -14.29 9.16
C ARG A 11 8.79 -15.23 8.79
N SER A 12 9.09 -16.20 9.68
CA SER A 12 10.12 -17.20 9.45
C SER A 12 9.62 -18.55 9.96
N ILE A 13 9.20 -19.41 9.06
CA ILE A 13 8.63 -20.72 9.37
C ILE A 13 9.24 -21.80 8.48
N VAL A 14 9.12 -23.05 8.90
CA VAL A 14 9.43 -24.22 8.08
C VAL A 14 8.12 -24.85 7.59
N VAL A 15 8.02 -25.11 6.29
CA VAL A 15 6.88 -25.76 5.65
C VAL A 15 7.31 -27.02 4.91
N GLY A 16 6.34 -27.86 4.52
CA GLY A 16 6.59 -29.08 3.77
C GLY A 16 6.98 -30.28 4.66
N LEU A 17 6.75 -30.20 5.97
CA LEU A 17 6.93 -31.32 6.90
C LEU A 17 5.82 -32.34 6.72
N GLY A 18 6.09 -33.64 6.99
CA GLY A 18 5.09 -34.71 6.88
C GLY A 18 5.25 -35.59 5.64
N GLY A 19 6.35 -35.53 4.94
CA GLY A 19 6.69 -36.38 3.79
C GLY A 19 6.36 -35.75 2.44
N THR A 20 6.63 -36.49 1.37
CA THR A 20 6.61 -35.97 -0.02
C THR A 20 5.24 -35.47 -0.47
N ALA A 21 4.16 -35.98 0.07
CA ALA A 21 2.80 -35.51 -0.22
C ALA A 21 2.55 -34.07 0.30
N HIS A 22 3.33 -33.59 1.26
CA HIS A 22 3.22 -32.26 1.85
C HIS A 22 4.21 -31.25 1.25
N GLY A 23 4.99 -31.66 0.24
CA GLY A 23 5.97 -30.83 -0.45
C GLY A 23 7.40 -31.03 0.04
N VAL A 24 8.24 -30.06 -0.27
CA VAL A 24 9.66 -30.08 0.11
C VAL A 24 9.87 -29.23 1.36
N PRO A 25 10.50 -29.78 2.42
CA PRO A 25 10.85 -29.01 3.61
C PRO A 25 11.72 -27.81 3.23
N ARG A 26 11.28 -26.61 3.63
CA ARG A 26 12.03 -25.37 3.36
C ARG A 26 11.63 -24.26 4.32
N GLU A 27 12.55 -23.34 4.53
CA GLU A 27 12.23 -22.08 5.18
C GLU A 27 11.38 -21.19 4.27
N THR A 28 10.45 -20.49 4.88
CA THR A 28 9.56 -19.55 4.22
C THR A 28 8.95 -18.59 5.25
N GLY A 29 8.02 -17.74 4.84
CA GLY A 29 7.30 -16.85 5.75
C GLY A 29 6.14 -16.17 5.08
N PHE A 30 5.44 -15.39 5.89
CA PHE A 30 4.32 -14.55 5.44
C PHE A 30 4.57 -13.09 5.78
N ASP A 31 4.16 -12.21 4.86
CA ASP A 31 4.16 -10.77 5.05
C ASP A 31 2.73 -10.29 5.27
N ILE A 32 2.56 -9.19 6.01
CA ILE A 32 1.26 -8.56 6.20
C ILE A 32 0.78 -7.90 4.90
N THR A 33 -0.52 -7.84 4.70
CA THR A 33 -1.16 -7.26 3.49
C THR A 33 -0.67 -5.85 3.19
N ALA A 34 -0.51 -5.00 4.21
CA ALA A 34 -0.02 -3.63 4.07
C ALA A 34 1.44 -3.54 3.54
N ALA A 35 2.22 -4.61 3.63
CA ALA A 35 3.58 -4.71 3.10
C ALA A 35 3.65 -5.33 1.70
N SER A 36 2.53 -5.57 1.04
CA SER A 36 2.50 -6.20 -0.28
C SER A 36 2.62 -5.20 -1.42
N GLU A 37 3.27 -5.60 -2.50
CA GLU A 37 3.28 -4.86 -3.76
C GLU A 37 1.86 -4.68 -4.33
N VAL A 38 0.99 -5.68 -4.14
CA VAL A 38 -0.42 -5.62 -4.57
C VAL A 38 -1.17 -4.48 -3.87
N MET A 39 -0.94 -4.27 -2.57
CA MET A 39 -1.53 -3.13 -1.85
C MET A 39 -1.02 -1.79 -2.39
N ALA A 40 0.27 -1.67 -2.65
CA ALA A 40 0.85 -0.46 -3.26
C ALA A 40 0.25 -0.18 -4.64
N ILE A 41 0.12 -1.20 -5.47
CA ILE A 41 -0.51 -1.11 -6.80
C ILE A 41 -1.97 -0.69 -6.70
N LEU A 42 -2.76 -1.32 -5.80
CA LEU A 42 -4.16 -0.95 -5.56
C LEU A 42 -4.28 0.52 -5.19
N CYS A 43 -3.40 0.99 -4.30
CA CYS A 43 -3.44 2.36 -3.80
C CYS A 43 -3.08 3.42 -4.85
N LEU A 44 -2.30 3.06 -5.87
CA LEU A 44 -1.91 3.95 -6.96
C LEU A 44 -2.76 3.81 -8.23
N SER A 45 -3.69 2.86 -8.25
CA SER A 45 -4.54 2.62 -9.41
C SER A 45 -5.68 3.64 -9.48
N ASN A 46 -5.98 4.11 -10.69
CA ASN A 46 -7.06 5.07 -10.95
C ASN A 46 -8.43 4.38 -11.12
N ASP A 47 -8.42 3.18 -11.67
CA ASP A 47 -9.62 2.36 -11.93
C ASP A 47 -9.27 0.88 -12.05
N ILE A 48 -10.27 0.04 -12.30
CA ILE A 48 -10.10 -1.42 -12.43
C ILE A 48 -9.25 -1.81 -13.66
N LYS A 49 -9.26 -1.00 -14.72
CA LYS A 49 -8.48 -1.27 -15.93
C LYS A 49 -7.01 -0.97 -15.70
N ASP A 50 -6.73 0.16 -15.03
CA ASP A 50 -5.37 0.54 -14.62
C ASP A 50 -4.84 -0.46 -13.59
N LEU A 51 -5.66 -0.89 -12.62
CA LEU A 51 -5.31 -1.97 -11.68
C LEU A 51 -4.86 -3.24 -12.43
N LYS A 52 -5.65 -3.71 -13.38
CA LYS A 52 -5.31 -4.90 -14.18
C LYS A 52 -3.99 -4.74 -14.93
N LYS A 53 -3.76 -3.57 -15.53
CA LYS A 53 -2.52 -3.26 -16.25
C LYS A 53 -1.30 -3.28 -15.33
N ARG A 54 -1.41 -2.63 -14.15
CA ARG A 54 -0.34 -2.56 -13.15
C ARG A 54 -0.02 -3.93 -12.56
N LEU A 55 -1.04 -4.70 -12.19
CA LEU A 55 -0.87 -6.08 -11.72
C LEU A 55 -0.16 -6.96 -12.74
N GLY A 56 -0.44 -6.74 -14.03
CA GLY A 56 0.25 -7.46 -15.11
C GLY A 56 1.76 -7.17 -15.20
N ASN A 57 2.20 -6.04 -14.68
CA ASN A 57 3.60 -5.62 -14.69
C ASN A 57 4.40 -6.07 -13.45
N ILE A 58 3.78 -6.77 -12.51
CA ILE A 58 4.52 -7.35 -11.38
C ILE A 58 5.57 -8.31 -11.92
N PHE A 59 6.82 -8.05 -11.54
CA PHE A 59 7.94 -8.90 -11.88
C PHE A 59 7.90 -10.19 -11.07
N VAL A 60 7.97 -11.34 -11.74
CA VAL A 60 7.87 -12.66 -11.11
C VAL A 60 9.23 -13.35 -11.02
N GLY A 61 10.06 -13.19 -12.04
CA GLY A 61 11.35 -13.87 -12.11
C GLY A 61 11.97 -13.80 -13.49
N PHE A 62 12.94 -14.68 -13.76
CA PHE A 62 13.61 -14.79 -15.05
C PHE A 62 13.41 -16.16 -15.67
N THR A 63 13.40 -16.22 -16.99
CA THR A 63 13.60 -17.46 -17.74
C THR A 63 15.02 -18.00 -17.54
N PHE A 64 15.28 -19.22 -17.96
CA PHE A 64 16.66 -19.78 -18.01
C PHE A 64 17.60 -18.91 -18.85
N ASP A 65 17.06 -18.26 -19.91
CA ASP A 65 17.80 -17.32 -20.77
C ASP A 65 17.90 -15.90 -20.19
N LYS A 66 17.62 -15.71 -18.90
CA LYS A 66 17.70 -14.42 -18.21
C LYS A 66 16.74 -13.33 -18.70
N LYS A 67 15.66 -13.70 -19.39
CA LYS A 67 14.62 -12.75 -19.79
C LYS A 67 13.63 -12.55 -18.63
N PRO A 68 13.20 -11.30 -18.33
CA PRO A 68 12.24 -11.03 -17.26
C PRO A 68 10.87 -11.62 -17.60
N ILE A 69 10.19 -12.16 -16.58
CA ILE A 69 8.81 -12.66 -16.63
C ILE A 69 7.95 -11.83 -15.70
N TYR A 70 6.80 -11.44 -16.18
CA TYR A 70 5.82 -10.66 -15.47
C TYR A 70 4.52 -11.44 -15.25
N ALA A 71 3.67 -10.96 -14.34
CA ALA A 71 2.39 -11.64 -14.04
C ALA A 71 1.48 -11.77 -15.26
N LYS A 72 1.56 -10.86 -16.24
CA LYS A 72 0.83 -10.95 -17.52
C LYS A 72 1.29 -12.14 -18.37
N ASP A 73 2.56 -12.50 -18.31
CA ASP A 73 3.12 -13.63 -19.08
C ASP A 73 2.61 -14.97 -18.51
N LEU A 74 2.19 -14.98 -17.23
CA LEU A 74 1.53 -16.11 -16.58
C LEU A 74 0.00 -16.08 -16.71
N ASN A 75 -0.57 -15.08 -17.39
CA ASN A 75 -2.01 -14.82 -17.46
C ASN A 75 -2.69 -14.65 -16.08
N ALA A 76 -1.91 -14.26 -15.04
CA ALA A 76 -2.41 -14.17 -13.66
C ALA A 76 -3.17 -12.88 -13.37
N ASN A 77 -2.88 -11.80 -14.08
CA ASN A 77 -3.41 -10.46 -13.82
C ASN A 77 -4.95 -10.37 -13.90
N GLY A 78 -5.58 -11.19 -14.76
CA GLY A 78 -7.04 -11.24 -14.85
C GLY A 78 -7.68 -11.79 -13.58
N ALA A 79 -7.19 -12.92 -13.08
CA ALA A 79 -7.66 -13.53 -11.83
C ALA A 79 -7.38 -12.64 -10.61
N MET A 80 -6.19 -12.03 -10.54
CA MET A 80 -5.84 -11.07 -9.49
C MET A 80 -6.82 -9.88 -9.47
N THR A 81 -7.14 -9.32 -10.63
CA THR A 81 -8.09 -8.21 -10.76
C THR A 81 -9.49 -8.60 -10.32
N ALA A 82 -9.94 -9.81 -10.69
CA ALA A 82 -11.25 -10.33 -10.28
C ALA A 82 -11.37 -10.47 -8.76
N LEU A 83 -10.32 -10.92 -8.08
CA LEU A 83 -10.28 -11.00 -6.62
C LEU A 83 -10.31 -9.61 -5.96
N LEU A 84 -9.78 -8.59 -6.61
CA LEU A 84 -9.69 -7.22 -6.09
C LEU A 84 -10.83 -6.30 -6.52
N LYS A 85 -11.82 -6.79 -7.26
CA LYS A 85 -12.92 -5.99 -7.81
C LYS A 85 -13.73 -5.23 -6.74
N ASP A 86 -13.87 -5.80 -5.55
CA ASP A 86 -14.55 -5.15 -4.43
C ASP A 86 -13.57 -4.36 -3.56
N ALA A 87 -12.33 -4.82 -3.48
CA ALA A 87 -11.27 -4.14 -2.73
C ALA A 87 -10.90 -2.75 -3.32
N ILE A 88 -11.17 -2.50 -4.59
CA ILE A 88 -10.92 -1.19 -5.22
C ILE A 88 -11.96 -0.12 -4.84
N LYS A 89 -13.06 -0.50 -4.22
CA LYS A 89 -14.13 0.41 -3.83
C LYS A 89 -13.83 1.05 -2.48
N PRO A 90 -13.76 2.38 -2.37
CA PRO A 90 -13.53 3.05 -1.09
C PRO A 90 -14.67 2.81 -0.09
N ASN A 91 -14.33 2.81 1.19
CA ASN A 91 -15.29 2.72 2.28
C ASN A 91 -15.66 4.12 2.76
N LEU A 92 -16.92 4.50 2.61
CA LEU A 92 -17.46 5.73 3.19
C LEU A 92 -17.97 5.45 4.61
N VAL A 93 -17.46 6.17 5.57
CA VAL A 93 -17.84 6.07 6.98
C VAL A 93 -18.22 7.43 7.53
N GLN A 94 -18.98 7.45 8.62
CA GLN A 94 -19.33 8.65 9.37
C GLN A 94 -18.49 8.72 10.64
N THR A 95 -17.87 9.87 10.90
CA THR A 95 -17.18 10.11 12.17
C THR A 95 -18.17 10.32 13.32
N ILE A 96 -17.70 10.29 14.55
CA ILE A 96 -18.53 10.56 15.74
C ILE A 96 -19.18 11.96 15.67
N GLU A 97 -18.51 12.91 15.04
CA GLU A 97 -19.00 14.29 14.87
C GLU A 97 -19.93 14.45 13.65
N GLY A 98 -20.22 13.37 12.94
CA GLY A 98 -21.11 13.38 11.77
C GLY A 98 -20.45 13.78 10.46
N THR A 99 -19.15 14.00 10.44
CA THR A 99 -18.40 14.33 9.22
C THR A 99 -18.14 13.08 8.40
N PRO A 100 -18.31 13.10 7.06
CA PRO A 100 -17.96 11.97 6.23
C PRO A 100 -16.44 11.74 6.20
N ALA A 101 -16.03 10.49 6.20
CA ALA A 101 -14.64 10.09 6.02
C ALA A 101 -14.56 8.91 5.04
N ILE A 102 -13.56 8.91 4.18
CA ILE A 102 -13.29 7.82 3.24
C ILE A 102 -12.05 7.07 3.73
N ILE A 103 -12.21 5.79 4.03
CA ILE A 103 -11.13 4.90 4.47
C ILE A 103 -10.87 3.88 3.39
N HIS A 104 -9.66 3.88 2.83
CA HIS A 104 -9.34 2.97 1.76
C HIS A 104 -7.84 2.78 1.57
N GLY A 105 -7.44 1.51 1.49
CA GLY A 105 -6.03 1.13 1.37
C GLY A 105 -5.25 1.39 2.66
N GLY A 106 -3.99 1.04 2.68
CA GLY A 106 -3.14 1.21 3.86
C GLY A 106 -1.74 0.64 3.64
N PRO A 107 -1.04 1.05 2.56
CA PRO A 107 0.33 0.60 2.35
C PRO A 107 1.24 1.21 3.41
N PHE A 108 2.22 0.45 3.88
CA PHE A 108 3.21 0.99 4.81
C PHE A 108 4.07 2.06 4.14
N ALA A 109 4.33 3.17 4.84
CA ALA A 109 5.13 4.28 4.33
C ALA A 109 6.60 3.91 4.08
N ASN A 110 7.13 2.91 4.76
CA ASN A 110 8.47 2.37 4.53
C ASN A 110 8.56 1.43 3.31
N ILE A 111 7.44 1.04 2.72
CA ILE A 111 7.37 0.15 1.56
C ILE A 111 6.83 0.89 0.34
N ALA A 112 5.83 1.73 0.54
CA ALA A 112 5.16 2.49 -0.51
C ALA A 112 4.91 3.94 -0.06
N GLN A 113 3.95 4.64 -0.66
CA GLN A 113 3.61 6.03 -0.34
C GLN A 113 2.95 6.21 1.05
N GLY A 114 2.46 5.14 1.69
CA GLY A 114 1.98 5.15 3.08
C GLY A 114 0.70 5.95 3.33
N THR A 115 -0.13 6.16 2.31
CA THR A 115 -1.39 6.92 2.40
C THR A 115 -2.53 6.16 1.75
N ASN A 116 -3.75 6.68 1.87
CA ASN A 116 -4.93 6.12 1.21
C ASN A 116 -4.79 6.03 -0.33
N THR A 117 -5.78 5.44 -0.98
CA THR A 117 -5.76 5.23 -2.42
C THR A 117 -6.01 6.50 -3.22
N VAL A 118 -5.57 6.49 -4.48
CA VAL A 118 -5.88 7.54 -5.46
C VAL A 118 -7.39 7.64 -5.67
N VAL A 119 -8.07 6.50 -5.82
CA VAL A 119 -9.54 6.45 -5.99
C VAL A 119 -10.27 7.12 -4.82
N ALA A 120 -9.85 6.85 -3.58
CA ALA A 120 -10.44 7.49 -2.40
C ALA A 120 -10.25 9.00 -2.41
N THR A 121 -9.06 9.48 -2.71
CA THR A 121 -8.75 10.92 -2.77
C THR A 121 -9.53 11.61 -3.89
N GLN A 122 -9.57 11.04 -5.09
CA GLN A 122 -10.33 11.60 -6.21
C GLN A 122 -11.83 11.60 -5.94
N THR A 123 -12.35 10.55 -5.31
CA THR A 123 -13.77 10.49 -4.90
C THR A 123 -14.08 11.60 -3.90
N ALA A 124 -13.26 11.78 -2.87
CA ALA A 124 -13.45 12.85 -1.90
C ALA A 124 -13.44 14.24 -2.57
N LEU A 125 -12.46 14.49 -3.44
CA LEU A 125 -12.34 15.75 -4.18
C LEU A 125 -13.54 16.04 -5.09
N SER A 126 -14.22 15.00 -5.59
CA SER A 126 -15.40 15.18 -6.43
C SER A 126 -16.68 15.45 -5.63
N LEU A 127 -16.69 15.19 -4.33
CA LEU A 127 -17.88 15.26 -3.48
C LEU A 127 -17.87 16.45 -2.52
N THR A 128 -16.71 17.11 -2.32
CA THR A 128 -16.55 18.12 -1.27
C THR A 128 -15.76 19.34 -1.76
N ASP A 129 -16.03 20.51 -1.17
CA ASP A 129 -15.26 21.72 -1.41
C ASP A 129 -13.86 21.66 -0.80
N TYR A 130 -13.71 20.94 0.31
CA TYR A 130 -12.45 20.74 1.02
C TYR A 130 -12.24 19.26 1.31
N THR A 131 -11.13 18.73 0.83
CA THR A 131 -10.68 17.37 1.14
C THR A 131 -9.40 17.43 1.95
N ILE A 132 -9.40 16.84 3.14
CA ILE A 132 -8.24 16.74 4.02
C ILE A 132 -7.75 15.29 4.00
N THR A 133 -6.48 15.09 3.75
CA THR A 133 -5.86 13.76 3.73
C THR A 133 -4.54 13.77 4.49
N GLU A 134 -4.15 12.63 5.03
CA GLU A 134 -2.78 12.46 5.53
C GLU A 134 -1.78 12.37 4.38
N ALA A 135 -0.52 12.69 4.68
CA ALA A 135 0.60 12.51 3.77
C ALA A 135 1.55 11.36 4.19
N GLY A 136 1.13 10.53 5.14
CA GLY A 136 1.97 9.51 5.76
C GLY A 136 2.84 10.06 6.88
N PHE A 137 3.37 9.17 7.74
CA PHE A 137 4.16 9.58 8.88
C PHE A 137 5.59 10.00 8.48
N GLY A 138 6.14 10.98 9.21
CA GLY A 138 7.46 11.55 8.93
C GLY A 138 7.44 12.47 7.72
N PHE A 139 7.86 13.71 7.92
CA PHE A 139 7.90 14.69 6.82
C PHE A 139 8.92 14.29 5.75
N ASP A 140 10.06 13.80 6.19
CA ASP A 140 11.18 13.32 5.36
C ASP A 140 10.96 11.95 4.71
N LEU A 141 9.87 11.27 5.05
CA LEU A 141 9.56 9.93 4.55
C LEU A 141 8.18 9.88 3.89
N GLY A 142 7.13 10.05 4.67
CA GLY A 142 5.74 9.93 4.20
C GLY A 142 5.31 11.09 3.32
N ALA A 143 5.55 12.34 3.73
CA ALA A 143 5.16 13.51 2.96
C ALA A 143 5.93 13.61 1.64
N GLU A 144 7.22 13.29 1.62
CA GLU A 144 8.02 13.24 0.40
C GLU A 144 7.44 12.24 -0.60
N LYS A 145 7.16 11.01 -0.17
CA LYS A 145 6.53 9.99 -1.02
C LYS A 145 5.12 10.37 -1.48
N PHE A 146 4.35 11.02 -0.62
CA PHE A 146 3.03 11.52 -0.99
C PHE A 146 3.14 12.50 -2.16
N MET A 147 4.03 13.47 -2.07
CA MET A 147 4.23 14.48 -3.12
C MET A 147 4.84 13.88 -4.39
N ASP A 148 5.92 13.12 -4.25
CA ASP A 148 6.71 12.66 -5.39
C ASP A 148 6.18 11.39 -6.06
N ILE A 149 5.42 10.56 -5.36
CA ILE A 149 4.85 9.34 -5.91
C ILE A 149 3.35 9.52 -6.16
N LYS A 150 2.56 9.71 -5.09
CA LYS A 150 1.10 9.72 -5.21
C LYS A 150 0.58 10.92 -5.98
N CYS A 151 1.00 12.13 -5.61
CA CYS A 151 0.53 13.35 -6.27
C CYS A 151 0.92 13.38 -7.73
N ARG A 152 2.14 12.97 -8.08
CA ARG A 152 2.58 12.90 -9.48
C ARG A 152 1.82 11.85 -10.28
N SER A 153 1.64 10.64 -9.73
CA SER A 153 0.98 9.55 -10.46
C SER A 153 -0.51 9.78 -10.68
N ALA A 154 -1.14 10.59 -9.84
CA ALA A 154 -2.58 10.86 -9.84
C ALA A 154 -2.93 12.31 -10.22
N GLU A 155 -1.93 13.10 -10.62
CA GLU A 155 -2.09 14.52 -10.99
C GLU A 155 -2.78 15.35 -9.89
N LEU A 156 -2.47 15.02 -8.62
CA LEU A 156 -2.99 15.75 -7.46
C LEU A 156 -2.15 16.99 -7.18
N SER A 157 -2.81 18.10 -6.86
CA SER A 157 -2.15 19.38 -6.52
C SER A 157 -2.67 19.91 -5.18
N PRO A 158 -2.08 19.49 -4.05
CA PRO A 158 -2.44 20.00 -2.74
C PRO A 158 -2.32 21.53 -2.68
N LYS A 159 -3.33 22.21 -2.14
CA LYS A 159 -3.36 23.69 -2.04
C LYS A 159 -2.75 24.20 -0.75
N ALA A 160 -2.72 23.37 0.28
CA ALA A 160 -2.14 23.69 1.58
C ALA A 160 -1.58 22.43 2.22
N SER A 161 -0.63 22.59 3.11
CA SER A 161 -0.13 21.54 3.98
C SER A 161 -0.10 22.01 5.43
N VAL A 162 -0.45 21.10 6.34
CA VAL A 162 -0.39 21.32 7.79
C VAL A 162 0.71 20.44 8.36
N LEU A 163 1.75 21.05 8.89
CA LEU A 163 2.82 20.33 9.56
C LEU A 163 2.50 20.17 11.04
N VAL A 164 2.39 18.92 11.50
CA VAL A 164 2.20 18.59 12.92
C VAL A 164 3.56 18.27 13.54
N ALA A 165 4.04 19.12 14.42
CA ALA A 165 5.30 18.94 15.13
C ALA A 165 5.07 18.95 16.64
N THR A 166 5.45 17.89 17.34
CA THR A 166 5.39 17.85 18.79
C THR A 166 6.66 18.44 19.42
N ILE A 167 6.52 19.08 20.60
CA ILE A 167 7.67 19.56 21.37
C ILE A 167 8.70 18.45 21.60
N ARG A 168 8.23 17.22 21.85
CA ARG A 168 9.09 16.05 22.05
C ARG A 168 9.91 15.72 20.81
N ALA A 169 9.30 15.76 19.63
CA ALA A 169 10.00 15.52 18.37
C ALA A 169 11.04 16.62 18.11
N LEU A 170 10.67 17.88 18.30
CA LEU A 170 11.58 19.02 18.13
C LEU A 170 12.79 18.92 19.07
N ARG A 171 12.58 18.56 20.34
CA ARG A 171 13.67 18.38 21.30
C ARG A 171 14.59 17.21 20.89
N TYR A 172 14.01 16.07 20.51
CA TYR A 172 14.79 14.91 20.09
C TYR A 172 15.63 15.18 18.86
N HIS A 173 15.05 15.70 17.81
CA HIS A 173 15.75 16.05 16.57
C HIS A 173 16.70 17.25 16.74
N GLY A 174 16.46 18.10 17.72
CA GLY A 174 17.39 19.16 18.17
C GLY A 174 18.56 18.68 19.04
N GLY A 175 18.71 17.37 19.22
CA GLY A 175 19.85 16.77 19.96
C GLY A 175 19.68 16.76 21.48
N GLN A 176 18.48 17.01 22.00
CA GLN A 176 18.21 16.93 23.44
C GLN A 176 17.81 15.50 23.87
N SER A 177 18.27 15.09 25.05
CA SER A 177 17.81 13.83 25.67
C SER A 177 16.30 13.86 25.94
N LEU A 178 15.64 12.72 25.71
CA LEU A 178 14.23 12.51 25.97
C LEU A 178 13.94 12.09 27.43
N LYS A 179 14.93 12.19 28.31
CA LYS A 179 14.75 11.88 29.73
C LYS A 179 13.84 12.88 30.43
#